data_f4f825d341809ee4cc236f182e7dd2ae
#
_entry.id   f4f825d341809ee4cc236f182e7dd2ae
#
_cell.length_a   1.000
_cell.length_b   1.000
_cell.length_c   1.000
_cell.angle_alpha   90.00
_cell.angle_beta   90.00
_cell.angle_gamma   90.00
#
_symmetry.space_group_name_H-M   'P 1'
#
loop_
_entity.id
_entity.type
_entity.pdbx_description
1 polymer ?
#
loop_
_entity_poly.entity_id
_entity_poly.type
_entity_poly.pdbx_seq_one_letter_code
_entity_poly.pdbx_strand_id
1 'polypeptide(L)'
;LLKHDTLGADAAQALKHTLLMFDAFHDVKELAAAGNAHARAVMQSWADAEWFTSRPQVPESLTVTVFKVSGETNTDDLSPAPDAMTRPDIPLHALAMLKNRRDGIEPEEDGKRGPVAFIAGLKDKGHLVAYVGDVVGTGSSRKSAANSVLWHTGADIPFIPNKRFGGVCLGSKIAPIFYNTLEDAGALP
;
A
#
# COMPACT_ATOMS: atom_id res chain seq x y z
N LEU A 1 -13.44 -14.66 -16.65
CA LEU A 1 -14.58 -14.00 -15.97
C LEU A 1 -15.31 -13.01 -16.88
N LEU A 2 -14.66 -12.33 -17.84
CA LEU A 2 -15.29 -11.35 -18.76
C LEU A 2 -16.49 -11.90 -19.55
N LYS A 3 -16.61 -13.22 -19.69
CA LYS A 3 -17.77 -13.89 -20.34
C LYS A 3 -18.90 -14.24 -19.37
N HIS A 4 -18.72 -14.02 -18.07
CA HIS A 4 -19.68 -14.42 -17.07
C HIS A 4 -20.81 -13.39 -16.95
N ASP A 5 -22.05 -13.80 -16.99
CA ASP A 5 -23.22 -12.90 -17.04
C ASP A 5 -23.31 -11.93 -15.86
N THR A 6 -22.96 -12.38 -14.64
CA THR A 6 -23.03 -11.56 -13.43
C THR A 6 -21.69 -10.95 -13.01
N LEU A 7 -20.54 -11.57 -13.34
CA LEU A 7 -19.22 -11.13 -12.91
C LEU A 7 -18.44 -10.40 -14.01
N GLY A 8 -18.96 -10.34 -15.24
CA GLY A 8 -18.27 -9.74 -16.37
C GLY A 8 -17.96 -8.26 -16.19
N ALA A 9 -18.89 -7.51 -15.60
CA ALA A 9 -18.70 -6.09 -15.30
C ALA A 9 -17.64 -5.85 -14.24
N ASP A 10 -17.65 -6.61 -13.13
CA ASP A 10 -16.67 -6.51 -12.06
C ASP A 10 -15.27 -6.91 -12.53
N ALA A 11 -15.20 -7.98 -13.33
CA ALA A 11 -13.96 -8.41 -13.95
C ALA A 11 -13.37 -7.34 -14.89
N ALA A 12 -14.22 -6.64 -15.64
CA ALA A 12 -13.78 -5.52 -16.48
C ALA A 12 -13.27 -4.36 -15.66
N GLN A 13 -13.95 -3.98 -14.57
CA GLN A 13 -13.48 -2.94 -13.68
C GLN A 13 -12.14 -3.32 -13.03
N ALA A 14 -11.99 -4.54 -12.56
CA ALA A 14 -10.72 -5.02 -12.02
C ALA A 14 -9.57 -4.90 -13.03
N LEU A 15 -9.79 -5.31 -14.29
CA LEU A 15 -8.79 -5.21 -15.36
C LEU A 15 -8.45 -3.77 -15.76
N LYS A 16 -9.37 -2.84 -15.66
CA LYS A 16 -9.13 -1.41 -15.90
C LYS A 16 -8.24 -0.77 -14.83
N HIS A 17 -8.39 -1.19 -13.58
CA HIS A 17 -7.65 -0.65 -12.43
C HIS A 17 -6.32 -1.35 -12.15
N THR A 18 -6.17 -2.60 -12.58
CA THR A 18 -4.94 -3.37 -12.39
C THR A 18 -4.08 -3.31 -13.65
N LEU A 19 -2.76 -3.12 -13.48
CA LEU A 19 -1.81 -3.08 -14.60
C LEU A 19 -1.51 -4.50 -15.13
N LEU A 20 -2.55 -5.31 -15.36
CA LEU A 20 -2.43 -6.66 -15.93
C LEU A 20 -2.40 -6.67 -17.46
N MET A 21 -2.27 -5.52 -18.11
CA MET A 21 -2.27 -5.45 -19.57
C MET A 21 -1.13 -6.26 -20.21
N PHE A 22 0.03 -6.36 -19.56
CA PHE A 22 1.14 -7.15 -20.07
C PHE A 22 0.87 -8.66 -20.02
N ASP A 23 0.13 -9.14 -19.02
CA ASP A 23 -0.16 -10.56 -18.83
C ASP A 23 -1.44 -10.98 -19.54
N ALA A 24 -2.44 -10.11 -19.60
CA ALA A 24 -3.79 -10.43 -20.08
C ALA A 24 -4.14 -9.83 -21.44
N PHE A 25 -3.24 -9.08 -22.09
CA PHE A 25 -3.54 -8.33 -23.32
C PHE A 25 -4.08 -9.21 -24.44
N HIS A 26 -3.43 -10.34 -24.71
CA HIS A 26 -3.83 -11.22 -25.80
C HIS A 26 -5.20 -11.84 -25.57
N ASP A 27 -5.46 -12.32 -24.37
CA ASP A 27 -6.75 -12.95 -24.02
C ASP A 27 -7.89 -11.93 -24.09
N VAL A 28 -7.68 -10.72 -23.58
CA VAL A 28 -8.68 -9.65 -23.63
C VAL A 28 -8.92 -9.20 -25.08
N LYS A 29 -7.87 -9.06 -25.90
CA LYS A 29 -7.98 -8.70 -27.32
C LYS A 29 -8.78 -9.74 -28.11
N GLU A 30 -8.51 -11.03 -27.90
CA GLU A 30 -9.27 -12.11 -28.57
C GLU A 30 -10.75 -12.08 -28.20
N LEU A 31 -11.07 -11.87 -26.93
CA LEU A 31 -12.45 -11.73 -26.46
C LEU A 31 -13.12 -10.48 -27.03
N ALA A 32 -12.41 -9.36 -27.13
CA ALA A 32 -12.92 -8.13 -27.75
C ALA A 32 -13.23 -8.34 -29.24
N ALA A 33 -12.34 -9.03 -29.97
CA ALA A 33 -12.52 -9.39 -31.37
C ALA A 33 -13.72 -10.35 -31.58
N ALA A 34 -13.94 -11.27 -30.62
CA ALA A 34 -15.08 -12.16 -30.59
C ALA A 34 -16.42 -11.49 -30.21
N GLY A 35 -16.41 -10.17 -29.97
CA GLY A 35 -17.62 -9.39 -29.71
C GLY A 35 -17.96 -9.16 -28.25
N ASN A 36 -17.12 -9.58 -27.30
CA ASN A 36 -17.38 -9.35 -25.87
C ASN A 36 -17.30 -7.85 -25.53
N ALA A 37 -18.40 -7.28 -25.04
CA ALA A 37 -18.52 -5.84 -24.75
C ALA A 37 -17.60 -5.42 -23.57
N HIS A 38 -17.49 -6.25 -22.55
CA HIS A 38 -16.62 -5.99 -21.39
C HIS A 38 -15.14 -5.97 -21.80
N ALA A 39 -14.70 -6.91 -22.63
CA ALA A 39 -13.34 -6.93 -23.15
C ALA A 39 -13.04 -5.71 -24.03
N ARG A 40 -13.97 -5.27 -24.85
CA ARG A 40 -13.81 -4.01 -25.62
C ARG A 40 -13.67 -2.79 -24.71
N ALA A 41 -14.48 -2.71 -23.66
CA ALA A 41 -14.38 -1.62 -22.69
C ALA A 41 -13.03 -1.62 -21.95
N VAL A 42 -12.46 -2.78 -21.62
CA VAL A 42 -11.12 -2.92 -21.04
C VAL A 42 -10.04 -2.46 -22.02
N MET A 43 -10.10 -2.93 -23.27
CA MET A 43 -9.14 -2.52 -24.32
C MET A 43 -9.16 -1.00 -24.55
N GLN A 44 -10.34 -0.39 -24.57
CA GLN A 44 -10.49 1.07 -24.70
C GLN A 44 -9.88 1.79 -23.51
N SER A 45 -10.19 1.36 -22.28
CA SER A 45 -9.64 1.94 -21.06
C SER A 45 -8.10 1.89 -21.02
N TRP A 46 -7.51 0.79 -21.47
CA TRP A 46 -6.05 0.66 -21.60
C TRP A 46 -5.47 1.60 -22.67
N ALA A 47 -6.14 1.71 -23.82
CA ALA A 47 -5.74 2.61 -24.90
C ALA A 47 -5.81 4.09 -24.47
N ASP A 48 -6.81 4.45 -23.69
CA ASP A 48 -6.99 5.81 -23.16
C ASP A 48 -6.13 6.10 -21.91
N ALA A 49 -5.36 5.13 -21.45
CA ALA A 49 -4.56 5.20 -20.23
C ALA A 49 -5.37 5.68 -19.00
N GLU A 50 -6.63 5.25 -18.88
CA GLU A 50 -7.52 5.66 -17.79
C GLU A 50 -6.93 5.40 -16.40
N TRP A 51 -6.20 4.30 -16.24
CA TRP A 51 -5.47 3.96 -15.01
C TRP A 51 -4.49 5.04 -14.55
N PHE A 52 -4.04 5.89 -15.45
CA PHE A 52 -3.14 7.01 -15.21
C PHE A 52 -3.89 8.35 -15.17
N THR A 53 -4.73 8.61 -16.17
CA THR A 53 -5.41 9.91 -16.36
C THR A 53 -6.57 10.15 -15.40
N SER A 54 -7.18 9.08 -14.85
CA SER A 54 -8.30 9.17 -13.90
C SER A 54 -7.88 9.39 -12.44
N ARG A 55 -6.58 9.58 -12.16
CA ARG A 55 -6.12 9.81 -10.80
C ARG A 55 -6.61 11.16 -10.27
N PRO A 56 -6.99 11.23 -8.98
CA PRO A 56 -7.39 12.50 -8.38
C PRO A 56 -6.23 13.48 -8.37
N GLN A 57 -6.54 14.77 -8.45
CA GLN A 57 -5.54 15.83 -8.29
C GLN A 57 -4.95 15.78 -6.88
N VAL A 58 -3.66 16.13 -6.76
CA VAL A 58 -3.01 16.28 -5.46
C VAL A 58 -3.67 17.46 -4.73
N PRO A 59 -4.14 17.28 -3.49
CA PRO A 59 -4.76 18.37 -2.74
C PRO A 59 -3.73 19.44 -2.36
N GLU A 60 -4.15 20.71 -2.29
CA GLU A 60 -3.29 21.83 -1.86
C GLU A 60 -2.87 21.71 -0.39
N SER A 61 -3.71 21.07 0.43
CA SER A 61 -3.46 20.87 1.85
C SER A 61 -3.95 19.48 2.30
N LEU A 62 -3.28 18.90 3.26
CA LEU A 62 -3.61 17.60 3.81
C LEU A 62 -3.62 17.65 5.34
N THR A 63 -4.74 17.28 5.95
CA THR A 63 -4.83 17.10 7.40
C THR A 63 -4.53 15.64 7.74
N VAL A 64 -3.59 15.43 8.65
CA VAL A 64 -3.16 14.08 9.05
C VAL A 64 -3.22 13.90 10.55
N THR A 65 -3.46 12.68 11.00
CA THR A 65 -3.21 12.24 12.38
C THR A 65 -1.79 11.68 12.45
N VAL A 66 -0.99 12.15 13.40
CA VAL A 66 0.43 11.80 13.48
C VAL A 66 0.66 10.56 14.35
N PHE A 67 1.36 9.57 13.81
CA PHE A 67 2.00 8.50 14.56
C PHE A 67 3.51 8.78 14.62
N LYS A 68 3.98 9.29 15.75
CA LYS A 68 5.39 9.69 15.94
C LYS A 68 6.24 8.54 16.48
N VAL A 69 7.37 8.30 15.83
CA VAL A 69 8.43 7.38 16.29
C VAL A 69 9.72 8.17 16.46
N SER A 70 10.24 8.23 17.69
CA SER A 70 11.46 8.95 17.99
C SER A 70 12.72 8.14 17.68
N GLY A 71 13.80 8.83 17.37
CA GLY A 71 15.09 8.24 17.05
C GLY A 71 15.17 7.66 15.65
N GLU A 72 16.14 6.79 15.43
CA GLU A 72 16.32 6.09 14.16
C GLU A 72 15.34 4.91 14.06
N THR A 73 14.67 4.78 12.93
CA THR A 73 13.86 3.62 12.56
C THR A 73 14.44 2.99 11.30
N ASN A 74 15.07 1.85 11.44
CA ASN A 74 15.63 1.11 10.34
C ASN A 74 14.58 0.19 9.69
N THR A 75 14.93 -0.39 8.56
CA THR A 75 14.02 -1.28 7.82
C THR A 75 13.70 -2.59 8.55
N ASP A 76 14.56 -3.06 9.46
CA ASP A 76 14.27 -4.24 10.27
C ASP A 76 13.33 -3.93 11.45
N ASP A 77 13.26 -2.68 11.90
CA ASP A 77 12.21 -2.24 12.83
C ASP A 77 10.82 -2.27 12.15
N LEU A 78 10.77 -1.87 10.87
CA LEU A 78 9.53 -1.79 10.10
C LEU A 78 9.11 -3.13 9.48
N SER A 79 10.08 -4.02 9.23
CA SER A 79 9.89 -5.30 8.56
C SER A 79 10.96 -6.30 9.03
N PRO A 80 10.80 -6.88 10.23
CA PRO A 80 11.80 -7.74 10.84
C PRO A 80 12.07 -9.00 9.99
N ALA A 81 13.35 -9.20 9.61
CA ALA A 81 13.77 -10.34 8.78
C ALA A 81 13.39 -11.72 9.36
N PRO A 82 13.46 -11.96 10.69
CA PRO A 82 13.05 -13.25 11.27
C PRO A 82 11.57 -13.61 11.02
N ASP A 83 10.70 -12.60 10.80
CA ASP A 83 9.27 -12.84 10.56
C ASP A 83 8.95 -13.14 9.09
N ALA A 84 9.88 -12.95 8.16
CA ALA A 84 9.62 -13.13 6.73
C ALA A 84 9.20 -14.56 6.36
N MET A 85 9.74 -15.59 7.05
CA MET A 85 9.41 -16.98 6.77
C MET A 85 8.05 -17.42 7.31
N THR A 86 7.61 -16.81 8.42
CA THR A 86 6.34 -17.15 9.09
C THR A 86 5.20 -16.23 8.68
N ARG A 87 5.51 -15.09 8.06
CA ARG A 87 4.59 -14.05 7.63
C ARG A 87 4.88 -13.67 6.17
N PRO A 88 4.52 -14.53 5.20
CA PRO A 88 5.03 -14.44 3.82
C PRO A 88 4.36 -13.36 2.97
N ASP A 89 3.22 -12.83 3.38
CA ASP A 89 2.49 -11.78 2.65
C ASP A 89 2.52 -10.42 3.39
N ILE A 90 2.16 -9.36 2.69
CA ILE A 90 2.18 -8.00 3.23
C ILE A 90 1.29 -7.86 4.48
N PRO A 91 0.02 -8.29 4.48
CA PRO A 91 -0.84 -8.16 5.65
C PRO A 91 -0.28 -8.81 6.91
N LEU A 92 0.23 -10.05 6.78
CA LEU A 92 0.77 -10.79 7.91
C LEU A 92 2.12 -10.22 8.36
N HIS A 93 3.00 -9.87 7.41
CA HIS A 93 4.31 -9.33 7.74
C HIS A 93 4.22 -7.96 8.44
N ALA A 94 3.30 -7.12 8.00
CA ALA A 94 3.06 -5.82 8.58
C ALA A 94 2.64 -5.87 10.07
N LEU A 95 2.08 -6.99 10.56
CA LEU A 95 1.79 -7.17 11.97
C LEU A 95 3.04 -7.22 12.86
N ALA A 96 4.21 -7.46 12.27
CA ALA A 96 5.48 -7.45 13.00
C ALA A 96 6.14 -6.05 13.05
N MET A 97 5.54 -5.03 12.43
CA MET A 97 6.09 -3.67 12.42
C MET A 97 6.22 -3.13 13.85
N LEU A 98 7.44 -2.67 14.18
CA LEU A 98 7.78 -2.10 15.48
C LEU A 98 7.51 -3.04 16.67
N LYS A 99 7.60 -4.35 16.47
CA LYS A 99 7.38 -5.35 17.54
C LYS A 99 8.42 -5.30 18.66
N ASN A 100 9.61 -4.81 18.37
CA ASN A 100 10.66 -4.67 19.37
C ASN A 100 10.43 -3.42 20.22
N ARG A 101 10.74 -3.53 21.52
CA ARG A 101 10.57 -2.41 22.44
C ARG A 101 11.40 -1.21 22.02
N ARG A 102 10.78 -0.03 22.05
CA ARG A 102 11.40 1.28 21.77
C ARG A 102 10.89 2.32 22.77
N ASP A 103 11.68 3.37 22.97
CA ASP A 103 11.27 4.48 23.83
C ASP A 103 10.00 5.14 23.28
N GLY A 104 8.99 5.24 24.14
CA GLY A 104 7.69 5.81 23.79
C GLY A 104 6.78 4.94 22.92
N ILE A 105 7.19 3.71 22.61
CA ILE A 105 6.36 2.74 21.88
C ILE A 105 6.34 1.42 22.65
N GLU A 106 5.18 1.05 23.14
CA GLU A 106 4.99 -0.23 23.81
C GLU A 106 4.94 -1.37 22.80
N PRO A 107 5.62 -2.49 23.04
CA PRO A 107 5.57 -3.65 22.15
C PRO A 107 4.18 -4.29 22.17
N GLU A 108 3.91 -5.11 21.14
CA GLU A 108 2.70 -5.93 21.07
C GLU A 108 2.85 -7.08 22.07
N GLU A 109 2.14 -7.05 23.16
CA GLU A 109 2.10 -8.07 24.22
C GLU A 109 0.66 -8.31 24.65
N ASP A 110 0.39 -9.48 25.25
CA ASP A 110 -0.93 -9.81 25.79
C ASP A 110 -1.42 -8.74 26.78
N GLY A 111 -2.61 -8.22 26.54
CA GLY A 111 -3.24 -7.18 27.35
C GLY A 111 -2.66 -5.77 27.17
N LYS A 112 -1.65 -5.58 26.32
CA LYS A 112 -1.09 -4.27 25.98
C LYS A 112 -1.45 -3.86 24.56
N ARG A 113 -1.63 -2.55 24.39
CA ARG A 113 -1.86 -1.95 23.09
C ARG A 113 -0.53 -1.65 22.41
N GLY A 114 -0.13 -2.50 21.47
CA GLY A 114 1.08 -2.32 20.71
C GLY A 114 0.99 -1.25 19.63
N PRO A 115 2.09 -0.97 18.92
CA PRO A 115 2.15 0.10 17.92
C PRO A 115 1.14 -0.08 16.79
N VAL A 116 0.90 -1.30 16.34
CA VAL A 116 -0.08 -1.61 15.28
C VAL A 116 -1.50 -1.30 15.74
N ALA A 117 -1.89 -1.74 16.93
CA ALA A 117 -3.20 -1.44 17.53
C ALA A 117 -3.35 0.08 17.80
N PHE A 118 -2.27 0.75 18.17
CA PHE A 118 -2.27 2.20 18.37
C PHE A 118 -2.53 2.95 17.05
N ILE A 119 -1.85 2.57 15.95
CA ILE A 119 -2.09 3.16 14.62
C ILE A 119 -3.55 2.93 14.18
N ALA A 120 -4.09 1.73 14.40
CA ALA A 120 -5.49 1.44 14.10
C ALA A 120 -6.44 2.40 14.82
N GLY A 121 -6.22 2.64 16.12
CA GLY A 121 -7.00 3.60 16.91
C GLY A 121 -6.80 5.07 16.48
N LEU A 122 -5.68 5.43 15.85
CA LEU A 122 -5.51 6.75 15.26
C LEU A 122 -6.34 6.95 13.99
N LYS A 123 -6.54 5.88 13.20
CA LYS A 123 -7.41 5.92 12.01
C LYS A 123 -8.87 6.21 12.36
N ASP A 124 -9.34 5.80 13.53
CA ASP A 124 -10.71 6.04 14.00
C ASP A 124 -11.03 7.54 14.16
N LYS A 125 -10.01 8.42 14.15
CA LYS A 125 -10.18 9.88 14.15
C LYS A 125 -10.65 10.44 12.79
N GLY A 126 -10.72 9.61 11.75
CA GLY A 126 -11.23 9.99 10.43
C GLY A 126 -10.25 10.74 9.53
N HIS A 127 -9.00 10.92 9.95
CA HIS A 127 -7.94 11.50 9.13
C HIS A 127 -6.94 10.44 8.67
N LEU A 128 -6.24 10.71 7.59
CA LEU A 128 -5.11 9.90 7.15
C LEU A 128 -4.04 9.88 8.25
N VAL A 129 -3.48 8.71 8.55
CA VAL A 129 -2.39 8.59 9.52
C VAL A 129 -1.05 8.78 8.83
N ALA A 130 -0.27 9.77 9.28
CA ALA A 130 1.10 9.97 8.85
C ALA A 130 2.07 9.25 9.79
N TYR A 131 2.98 8.45 9.23
CA TYR A 131 4.16 7.98 9.94
C TYR A 131 5.17 9.13 10.05
N VAL A 132 5.60 9.48 11.26
CA VAL A 132 6.52 10.59 11.48
C VAL A 132 7.72 10.11 12.29
N GLY A 133 8.94 10.23 11.75
CA GLY A 133 10.17 9.79 12.39
C GLY A 133 11.26 10.87 12.43
N ASP A 134 12.33 10.64 13.20
CA ASP A 134 13.50 11.49 13.14
C ASP A 134 14.42 11.05 12.00
N VAL A 135 14.89 9.80 11.99
CA VAL A 135 15.62 9.18 10.89
C VAL A 135 14.88 7.91 10.50
N VAL A 136 14.46 7.79 9.23
CA VAL A 136 13.56 6.71 8.78
C VAL A 136 14.16 5.94 7.61
N GLY A 137 14.06 4.61 7.69
CA GLY A 137 14.26 3.71 6.54
C GLY A 137 15.71 3.38 6.22
N THR A 138 16.63 3.50 7.18
CA THR A 138 17.99 2.96 7.04
C THR A 138 17.95 1.43 6.96
N GLY A 139 18.90 0.81 6.28
CA GLY A 139 18.96 -0.65 6.11
C GLY A 139 18.58 -1.14 4.71
N SER A 140 18.41 -2.45 4.56
CA SER A 140 18.30 -3.10 3.24
C SER A 140 16.90 -3.62 2.85
N SER A 141 16.04 -3.95 3.82
CA SER A 141 14.70 -4.56 3.57
C SER A 141 13.63 -3.53 3.19
N ARG A 142 13.94 -2.64 2.26
CA ARG A 142 13.17 -1.43 1.95
C ARG A 142 11.77 -1.67 1.42
N LYS A 143 11.60 -2.61 0.49
CA LYS A 143 10.28 -2.87 -0.11
C LYS A 143 9.28 -3.40 0.91
N SER A 144 9.68 -4.37 1.72
CA SER A 144 8.83 -4.92 2.78
C SER A 144 8.56 -3.88 3.87
N ALA A 145 9.55 -3.07 4.24
CA ALA A 145 9.38 -1.99 5.20
C ALA A 145 8.39 -0.90 4.70
N ALA A 146 8.50 -0.47 3.45
CA ALA A 146 7.54 0.45 2.84
C ALA A 146 6.12 -0.14 2.81
N ASN A 147 6.00 -1.41 2.40
CA ASN A 147 4.71 -2.10 2.40
C ASN A 147 4.11 -2.23 3.82
N SER A 148 4.92 -2.48 4.85
CA SER A 148 4.45 -2.53 6.25
C SER A 148 3.90 -1.18 6.70
N VAL A 149 4.63 -0.09 6.45
CA VAL A 149 4.16 1.27 6.76
C VAL A 149 2.85 1.56 6.04
N LEU A 150 2.79 1.30 4.72
CA LEU A 150 1.59 1.56 3.92
C LEU A 150 0.42 0.67 4.31
N TRP A 151 0.65 -0.58 4.74
CA TRP A 151 -0.41 -1.43 5.24
C TRP A 151 -1.16 -0.80 6.40
N HIS A 152 -0.46 -0.13 7.29
CA HIS A 152 -1.07 0.50 8.45
C HIS A 152 -1.53 1.94 8.20
N THR A 153 -0.88 2.69 7.32
CA THR A 153 -1.16 4.13 7.10
C THR A 153 -1.90 4.44 5.81
N GLY A 154 -1.80 3.58 4.80
CA GLY A 154 -2.39 3.79 3.48
C GLY A 154 -3.85 3.36 3.37
N ALA A 155 -4.38 3.55 2.17
CA ALA A 155 -5.72 3.15 1.74
C ALA A 155 -5.69 1.89 0.87
N ASP A 156 -6.82 1.20 0.80
CA ASP A 156 -6.97 0.02 -0.04
C ASP A 156 -6.87 0.37 -1.53
N ILE A 157 -6.26 -0.51 -2.31
CA ILE A 157 -6.25 -0.41 -3.76
C ILE A 157 -7.44 -1.22 -4.28
N PRO A 158 -8.34 -0.64 -5.09
CA PRO A 158 -9.47 -1.38 -5.64
C PRO A 158 -9.01 -2.68 -6.30
N PHE A 159 -9.68 -3.77 -5.97
CA PHE A 159 -9.42 -5.14 -6.48
C PHE A 159 -8.06 -5.76 -6.10
N ILE A 160 -7.28 -5.13 -5.23
CA ILE A 160 -6.00 -5.66 -4.72
C ILE A 160 -6.05 -5.79 -3.21
N PRO A 161 -6.39 -6.97 -2.65
CA PRO A 161 -6.70 -7.11 -1.23
C PRO A 161 -5.48 -7.10 -0.30
N ASN A 162 -4.28 -7.32 -0.81
CA ASN A 162 -3.07 -7.54 -0.02
C ASN A 162 -2.02 -6.43 -0.15
N LYS A 163 -2.40 -5.26 -0.69
CA LYS A 163 -1.52 -4.10 -0.83
C LYS A 163 -2.30 -2.80 -0.60
N ARG A 164 -1.62 -1.79 -0.06
CA ARG A 164 -2.18 -0.44 0.14
C ARG A 164 -1.26 0.62 -0.44
N PHE A 165 -1.78 1.82 -0.66
CA PHE A 165 -1.07 2.97 -1.20
C PHE A 165 -1.49 4.27 -0.50
N GLY A 166 -0.84 5.38 -0.83
CA GLY A 166 -1.30 6.71 -0.42
C GLY A 166 -1.00 7.08 1.04
N GLY A 167 -0.13 6.35 1.72
CA GLY A 167 0.34 6.71 3.06
C GLY A 167 1.27 7.93 3.02
N VAL A 168 1.36 8.63 4.16
CA VAL A 168 2.28 9.76 4.35
C VAL A 168 3.40 9.35 5.32
N CYS A 169 4.65 9.62 4.95
CA CYS A 169 5.81 9.36 5.76
C CYS A 169 6.67 10.62 5.86
N LEU A 170 6.72 11.23 7.03
CA LEU A 170 7.51 12.43 7.28
C LEU A 170 8.74 12.09 8.13
N GLY A 171 9.89 12.62 7.78
CA GLY A 171 11.12 12.42 8.53
C GLY A 171 11.96 13.67 8.54
N SER A 172 12.68 13.94 9.66
CA SER A 172 13.76 14.92 9.62
C SER A 172 14.83 14.48 8.63
N LYS A 173 14.97 13.15 8.47
CA LYS A 173 15.79 12.51 7.44
C LYS A 173 15.16 11.18 7.03
N ILE A 174 14.95 10.99 5.74
CA ILE A 174 14.52 9.72 5.15
C ILE A 174 15.70 9.18 4.34
N ALA A 175 16.06 7.91 4.55
CA ALA A 175 17.14 7.29 3.78
C ALA A 175 16.80 7.31 2.28
N PRO A 176 17.70 7.75 1.38
CA PRO A 176 17.35 8.06 -0.02
C PRO A 176 16.70 6.90 -0.78
N ILE A 177 17.19 5.68 -0.58
CA ILE A 177 16.60 4.51 -1.26
C ILE A 177 15.24 4.15 -0.66
N PHE A 178 15.03 4.37 0.63
CA PHE A 178 13.72 4.17 1.26
C PHE A 178 12.71 5.23 0.78
N TYR A 179 13.15 6.48 0.63
CA TYR A 179 12.38 7.57 0.06
C TYR A 179 11.82 7.18 -1.32
N ASN A 180 12.70 6.81 -2.26
CA ASN A 180 12.30 6.38 -3.60
C ASN A 180 11.37 5.15 -3.56
N THR A 181 11.62 4.22 -2.63
CA THR A 181 10.75 3.03 -2.48
C THR A 181 9.35 3.38 -1.99
N LEU A 182 9.22 4.40 -1.13
CA LEU A 182 7.92 4.92 -0.69
C LEU A 182 7.16 5.57 -1.87
N GLU A 183 7.84 6.39 -2.68
CA GLU A 183 7.23 6.99 -3.89
C GLU A 183 6.76 5.90 -4.86
N ASP A 184 7.61 4.91 -5.18
CA ASP A 184 7.28 3.77 -6.04
C ASP A 184 6.09 2.95 -5.51
N ALA A 185 5.93 2.91 -4.19
CA ALA A 185 4.80 2.24 -3.54
C ALA A 185 3.55 3.11 -3.45
N GLY A 186 3.58 4.35 -3.94
CA GLY A 186 2.46 5.29 -3.96
C GLY A 186 2.25 6.04 -2.64
N ALA A 187 3.28 6.16 -1.81
CA ALA A 187 3.28 7.02 -0.64
C ALA A 187 3.73 8.44 -0.95
N LEU A 188 3.48 9.34 -0.03
CA LEU A 188 4.04 10.70 0.02
C LEU A 188 5.10 10.74 1.13
N PRO A 189 6.39 10.62 0.76
CA PRO A 189 7.47 10.73 1.72
C PRO A 189 7.86 12.18 1.99
#